data_2c88b428248780b803cb72c42d39eda6
#
_entry.id   2c88b428248780b803cb72c42d39eda6
#
_cell.length_a   1.000
_cell.length_b   1.000
_cell.length_c   1.000
_cell.angle_alpha   90.00
_cell.angle_beta   90.00
_cell.angle_gamma   90.00
#
_symmetry.space_group_name_H-M   'P 1'
#
loop_
_entity.id
_entity.type
_entity.pdbx_description
1 polymer ?
#
loop_
_entity_poly.entity_id
_entity_poly.type
_entity_poly.pdbx_seq_one_letter_code
_entity_poly.pdbx_strand_id
1 'polypeptide(L)'
;IMIVLIALTCMGSLYTALTNIGDSIKPNDPDNAFLFLKLFTVSDGTLPSFVVFISFLGPLLGIALGFDAINSEQNRGTLSRILSQPIHRDYLINAKFVGALIVIGIMLFSLGFLVMGFGLIAIGIPPTAEEFLRMVFFIIVSIFYVAFWLNLSIFFSIQFRQAATSALACVAIWLFFSVFY
;
A
#
# COMPACT_ATOMS: atom_id res chain seq x y z
N ILE A 1 9.45 10.11 -1.33
CA ILE A 1 9.20 10.07 -2.77
C ILE A 1 8.13 9.01 -3.09
N MET A 2 8.30 7.72 -2.68
CA MET A 2 7.30 6.66 -2.93
C MET A 2 5.90 6.98 -2.42
N ILE A 3 5.78 7.49 -1.19
CA ILE A 3 4.49 7.89 -0.60
C ILE A 3 3.81 8.99 -1.42
N VAL A 4 4.58 9.97 -1.88
CA VAL A 4 4.06 11.05 -2.73
C VAL A 4 3.61 10.53 -4.10
N LEU A 5 4.35 9.60 -4.70
CA LEU A 5 3.96 8.94 -5.95
C LEU A 5 2.64 8.17 -5.79
N ILE A 6 2.51 7.38 -4.73
CA ILE A 6 1.27 6.64 -4.44
C ILE A 6 0.10 7.60 -4.23
N ALA A 7 0.31 8.70 -3.48
CA ALA A 7 -0.72 9.70 -3.27
C ALA A 7 -1.14 10.38 -4.58
N LEU A 8 -0.19 10.78 -5.44
CA LEU A 8 -0.47 11.38 -6.74
C LEU A 8 -1.21 10.44 -7.69
N THR A 9 -0.80 9.16 -7.75
CA THR A 9 -1.47 8.17 -8.58
C THR A 9 -2.88 7.85 -8.08
N CYS A 10 -3.09 7.79 -6.76
CA CYS A 10 -4.42 7.65 -6.18
C CYS A 10 -5.33 8.85 -6.46
N MET A 11 -4.78 10.07 -6.43
CA MET A 11 -5.53 11.29 -6.79
C MET A 11 -5.91 11.30 -8.28
N GLY A 12 -4.99 10.88 -9.17
CA GLY A 12 -5.27 10.74 -10.59
C GLY A 12 -6.37 9.70 -10.88
N SER A 13 -6.29 8.54 -10.25
CA SER A 13 -7.32 7.49 -10.32
C SER A 13 -8.68 7.98 -9.82
N LEU A 14 -8.70 8.75 -8.74
CA LEU A 14 -9.92 9.37 -8.22
C LEU A 14 -10.54 10.35 -9.22
N TYR A 15 -9.71 11.20 -9.85
CA TYR A 15 -10.19 12.16 -10.85
C TYR A 15 -10.84 11.45 -12.04
N THR A 16 -10.22 10.42 -12.59
CA THR A 16 -10.80 9.64 -13.70
C THR A 16 -12.07 8.88 -13.29
N ALA A 17 -12.11 8.32 -12.08
CA ALA A 17 -13.31 7.67 -11.57
C ALA A 17 -14.48 8.66 -11.42
N LEU A 18 -14.22 9.88 -10.94
CA LEU A 18 -15.24 10.92 -10.77
C LEU A 18 -15.80 11.41 -12.10
N THR A 19 -14.96 11.60 -13.13
CA THR A 19 -15.43 11.99 -14.48
C THR A 19 -16.30 10.91 -15.08
N ASN A 20 -15.91 9.63 -14.99
CA ASN A 20 -16.71 8.51 -15.48
C ASN A 20 -18.04 8.30 -14.75
N ILE A 21 -18.06 8.52 -13.44
CA ILE A 21 -19.28 8.44 -12.63
C ILE A 21 -20.21 9.60 -12.99
N GLY A 22 -19.68 10.82 -13.20
CA GLY A 22 -20.47 11.99 -13.58
C GLY A 22 -21.24 11.79 -14.89
N ASP A 23 -20.62 11.12 -15.86
CA ASP A 23 -21.24 10.80 -17.16
C ASP A 23 -22.22 9.61 -17.10
N SER A 24 -22.14 8.78 -16.07
CA SER A 24 -22.87 7.52 -15.93
C SER A 24 -24.08 7.59 -14.99
N ILE A 25 -24.28 8.68 -14.26
CA ILE A 25 -25.41 8.83 -13.33
C ILE A 25 -26.71 9.02 -14.12
N LYS A 26 -27.40 7.92 -14.38
CA LYS A 26 -28.80 7.96 -14.80
C LYS A 26 -29.70 7.76 -13.57
N PRO A 27 -30.76 8.62 -13.39
CA PRO A 27 -31.53 8.66 -12.14
C PRO A 27 -32.29 7.39 -11.76
N ASN A 28 -32.30 6.33 -12.58
CA ASN A 28 -33.10 5.11 -12.37
C ASN A 28 -32.36 3.80 -12.67
N ASP A 29 -31.04 3.75 -12.61
CA ASP A 29 -30.28 2.54 -12.90
C ASP A 29 -30.06 1.72 -11.61
N PRO A 30 -30.46 0.44 -11.56
CA PRO A 30 -30.20 -0.43 -10.40
C PRO A 30 -28.70 -0.62 -10.11
N ASP A 31 -27.82 -0.30 -11.07
CA ASP A 31 -26.37 -0.29 -10.91
C ASP A 31 -25.83 0.88 -10.06
N ASN A 32 -26.68 1.80 -9.64
CA ASN A 32 -26.32 2.88 -8.71
C ASN A 32 -26.16 2.41 -7.24
N ALA A 33 -26.41 1.12 -6.95
CA ALA A 33 -26.39 0.58 -5.60
C ALA A 33 -24.99 0.64 -4.91
N PHE A 34 -23.90 0.82 -5.66
CA PHE A 34 -22.53 0.82 -5.10
C PHE A 34 -21.63 1.88 -5.74
N LEU A 35 -22.12 3.12 -5.80
CA LEU A 35 -21.39 4.24 -6.41
C LEU A 35 -20.02 4.51 -5.78
N PHE A 36 -19.91 4.38 -4.45
CA PHE A 36 -18.65 4.57 -3.74
C PHE A 36 -17.62 3.47 -4.03
N LEU A 37 -18.05 2.22 -4.22
CA LEU A 37 -17.13 1.16 -4.64
C LEU A 37 -16.57 1.40 -6.05
N LYS A 38 -17.33 2.03 -6.92
CA LYS A 38 -16.87 2.39 -8.27
C LYS A 38 -15.68 3.34 -8.23
N LEU A 39 -15.58 4.24 -7.23
CA LEU A 39 -14.41 5.12 -7.05
C LEU A 39 -13.08 4.36 -6.88
N PHE A 40 -13.14 3.15 -6.32
CA PHE A 40 -11.97 2.33 -6.07
C PHE A 40 -11.67 1.34 -7.20
N THR A 41 -12.68 0.98 -8.00
CA THR A 41 -12.59 -0.13 -8.97
C THR A 41 -12.68 0.31 -10.43
N VAL A 42 -13.31 1.44 -10.72
CA VAL A 42 -13.50 1.90 -12.12
C VAL A 42 -12.22 2.55 -12.64
N SER A 43 -11.91 2.23 -13.91
CA SER A 43 -10.86 2.84 -14.71
C SER A 43 -11.42 3.11 -16.10
N ASP A 44 -11.05 4.23 -16.70
CA ASP A 44 -11.39 4.60 -18.09
C ASP A 44 -10.37 4.07 -19.12
N GLY A 45 -9.38 3.28 -18.67
CA GLY A 45 -8.29 2.79 -19.51
C GLY A 45 -7.11 3.76 -19.65
N THR A 46 -7.22 5.01 -19.19
CA THR A 46 -6.11 5.98 -19.18
C THR A 46 -5.28 5.86 -17.91
N LEU A 47 -5.93 5.71 -16.76
CA LEU A 47 -5.28 5.48 -15.47
C LEU A 47 -5.86 4.23 -14.79
N PRO A 48 -5.01 3.38 -14.20
CA PRO A 48 -5.47 2.21 -13.45
C PRO A 48 -6.32 2.63 -12.24
N SER A 49 -7.24 1.76 -11.82
CA SER A 49 -8.06 1.99 -10.63
C SER A 49 -7.21 1.98 -9.34
N PHE A 50 -7.75 2.55 -8.25
CA PHE A 50 -7.09 2.57 -6.94
C PHE A 50 -6.66 1.17 -6.47
N VAL A 51 -7.50 0.16 -6.69
CA VAL A 51 -7.19 -1.25 -6.35
C VAL A 51 -5.97 -1.74 -7.11
N VAL A 52 -5.87 -1.47 -8.41
CA VAL A 52 -4.74 -1.86 -9.26
C VAL A 52 -3.47 -1.14 -8.83
N PHE A 53 -3.56 0.15 -8.49
CA PHE A 53 -2.41 0.88 -7.96
C PHE A 53 -1.87 0.28 -6.66
N ILE A 54 -2.73 -0.05 -5.69
CA ILE A 54 -2.29 -0.67 -4.45
C ILE A 54 -1.72 -2.06 -4.71
N SER A 55 -2.32 -2.84 -5.62
CA SER A 55 -1.82 -4.17 -5.96
C SER A 55 -0.43 -4.14 -6.58
N PHE A 56 -0.12 -3.12 -7.37
CA PHE A 56 1.17 -2.97 -8.04
C PHE A 56 2.21 -2.22 -7.20
N LEU A 57 1.85 -1.06 -6.62
CA LEU A 57 2.78 -0.22 -5.87
C LEU A 57 2.92 -0.64 -4.40
N GLY A 58 1.93 -1.37 -3.84
CA GLY A 58 1.99 -1.87 -2.47
C GLY A 58 3.21 -2.74 -2.19
N PRO A 59 3.50 -3.76 -3.00
CA PRO A 59 4.73 -4.55 -2.87
C PRO A 59 6.00 -3.71 -2.90
N LEU A 60 6.09 -2.77 -3.84
CA LEU A 60 7.23 -1.87 -3.95
C LEU A 60 7.41 -1.00 -2.70
N LEU A 61 6.30 -0.55 -2.09
CA LEU A 61 6.34 0.18 -0.84
C LEU A 61 6.86 -0.70 0.31
N GLY A 62 6.34 -1.93 0.43
CA GLY A 62 6.81 -2.90 1.43
C GLY A 62 8.30 -3.20 1.27
N ILE A 63 8.76 -3.42 0.03
CA ILE A 63 10.17 -3.63 -0.30
C ILE A 63 11.00 -2.40 0.07
N ALA A 64 10.55 -1.20 -0.30
CA ALA A 64 11.26 0.06 -0.04
C ALA A 64 11.44 0.39 1.45
N LEU A 65 10.54 -0.08 2.30
CA LEU A 65 10.65 0.11 3.75
C LEU A 65 11.49 -0.98 4.44
N GLY A 66 11.59 -2.16 3.83
CA GLY A 66 12.22 -3.33 4.45
C GLY A 66 13.65 -3.64 3.98
N PHE A 67 14.03 -3.31 2.73
CA PHE A 67 15.28 -3.79 2.11
C PHE A 67 16.55 -3.37 2.84
N ASP A 68 16.54 -2.22 3.49
CA ASP A 68 17.68 -1.64 4.23
C ASP A 68 17.51 -1.68 5.76
N ALA A 69 16.42 -2.30 6.24
CA ALA A 69 16.05 -2.24 7.65
C ALA A 69 17.14 -2.75 8.61
N ILE A 70 17.89 -3.78 8.23
CA ILE A 70 18.99 -4.36 9.02
C ILE A 70 20.35 -3.98 8.43
N ASN A 71 20.46 -3.92 7.11
CA ASN A 71 21.70 -3.58 6.42
C ASN A 71 22.23 -2.19 6.81
N SER A 72 21.36 -1.20 7.00
CA SER A 72 21.77 0.15 7.43
C SER A 72 22.43 0.14 8.82
N GLU A 73 21.89 -0.62 9.76
CA GLU A 73 22.45 -0.76 11.10
C GLU A 73 23.80 -1.50 11.08
N GLN A 74 23.91 -2.52 10.22
CA GLN A 74 25.14 -3.28 10.04
C GLN A 74 26.24 -2.42 9.41
N ASN A 75 25.92 -1.67 8.35
CA ASN A 75 26.88 -0.83 7.64
C ASN A 75 27.36 0.38 8.46
N ARG A 76 26.52 0.89 9.36
CA ARG A 76 26.87 1.97 10.29
C ARG A 76 27.63 1.49 11.54
N GLY A 77 27.78 0.17 11.72
CA GLY A 77 28.39 -0.41 12.90
C GLY A 77 27.54 -0.26 14.18
N THR A 78 26.31 0.23 14.07
CA THR A 78 25.40 0.40 15.21
C THR A 78 24.80 -0.91 15.68
N LEU A 79 24.71 -1.91 14.79
CA LEU A 79 24.17 -3.23 15.09
C LEU A 79 24.93 -3.92 16.24
N SER A 80 26.26 -3.86 16.27
CA SER A 80 27.08 -4.42 17.35
C SER A 80 26.83 -3.73 18.70
N ARG A 81 26.60 -2.41 18.68
CA ARG A 81 26.28 -1.62 19.88
C ARG A 81 24.87 -1.97 20.41
N ILE A 82 23.89 -2.15 19.52
CA ILE A 82 22.51 -2.55 19.90
C ILE A 82 22.53 -3.97 20.48
N LEU A 83 23.25 -4.89 19.84
CA LEU A 83 23.34 -6.28 20.28
C LEU A 83 24.23 -6.50 21.53
N SER A 84 25.02 -5.51 21.95
CA SER A 84 25.74 -5.54 23.22
C SER A 84 24.85 -5.24 24.44
N GLN A 85 23.66 -4.71 24.22
CA GLN A 85 22.64 -4.54 25.25
C GLN A 85 21.95 -5.89 25.51
N PRO A 86 21.38 -6.15 26.70
CA PRO A 86 20.69 -7.38 27.04
C PRO A 86 19.31 -7.45 26.36
N ILE A 87 19.30 -7.35 25.03
CA ILE A 87 18.09 -7.36 24.18
C ILE A 87 18.17 -8.59 23.27
N HIS A 88 17.10 -9.37 23.20
CA HIS A 88 17.00 -10.46 22.23
C HIS A 88 16.94 -9.91 20.80
N ARG A 89 17.63 -10.57 19.87
CA ARG A 89 17.68 -10.18 18.44
C ARG A 89 16.30 -10.08 17.81
N ASP A 90 15.38 -10.91 18.27
CA ASP A 90 13.99 -10.95 17.78
C ASP A 90 13.22 -9.65 18.03
N TYR A 91 13.52 -8.97 19.15
CA TYR A 91 12.89 -7.68 19.45
C TYR A 91 13.28 -6.59 18.46
N LEU A 92 14.53 -6.59 17.97
CA LEU A 92 14.97 -5.62 16.97
C LEU A 92 14.22 -5.80 15.65
N ILE A 93 14.11 -7.04 15.17
CA ILE A 93 13.42 -7.36 13.91
C ILE A 93 11.94 -7.03 14.03
N ASN A 94 11.30 -7.46 15.12
CA ASN A 94 9.89 -7.17 15.37
C ASN A 94 9.62 -5.66 15.49
N ALA A 95 10.50 -4.90 16.16
CA ALA A 95 10.34 -3.46 16.28
C ALA A 95 10.42 -2.76 14.91
N LYS A 96 11.35 -3.17 14.04
CA LYS A 96 11.45 -2.66 12.66
C LYS A 96 10.22 -3.02 11.83
N PHE A 97 9.76 -4.27 11.92
CA PHE A 97 8.54 -4.72 11.23
C PHE A 97 7.30 -3.96 11.69
N VAL A 98 7.06 -3.89 13.00
CA VAL A 98 5.88 -3.20 13.56
C VAL A 98 5.93 -1.71 13.27
N GLY A 99 7.10 -1.08 13.39
CA GLY A 99 7.26 0.34 13.06
C GLY A 99 6.91 0.64 11.60
N ALA A 100 7.43 -0.15 10.66
CA ALA A 100 7.10 -0.01 9.24
C ALA A 100 5.62 -0.33 8.95
N LEU A 101 5.06 -1.35 9.61
CA LEU A 101 3.64 -1.73 9.48
C LEU A 101 2.70 -0.60 9.94
N ILE A 102 3.02 0.08 11.04
CA ILE A 102 2.25 1.24 11.51
C ILE A 102 2.27 2.36 10.46
N VAL A 103 3.43 2.65 9.88
CA VAL A 103 3.55 3.68 8.82
C VAL A 103 2.70 3.30 7.61
N ILE A 104 2.76 2.05 7.14
CA ILE A 104 1.95 1.53 6.04
C ILE A 104 0.46 1.65 6.38
N GLY A 105 0.07 1.24 7.58
CA GLY A 105 -1.32 1.29 8.04
C GLY A 105 -1.87 2.72 8.03
N ILE A 106 -1.17 3.66 8.66
CA ILE A 106 -1.57 5.08 8.68
C ILE A 106 -1.68 5.63 7.26
N MET A 107 -0.72 5.31 6.38
CA MET A 107 -0.72 5.77 5.00
C MET A 107 -1.92 5.23 4.21
N LEU A 108 -2.19 3.92 4.27
CA LEU A 108 -3.28 3.31 3.52
C LEU A 108 -4.65 3.75 4.04
N PHE A 109 -4.83 3.87 5.36
CA PHE A 109 -6.05 4.42 5.93
C PHE A 109 -6.24 5.89 5.55
N SER A 110 -5.20 6.71 5.61
CA SER A 110 -5.25 8.12 5.22
C SER A 110 -5.65 8.27 3.75
N LEU A 111 -5.04 7.48 2.84
CA LEU A 111 -5.38 7.51 1.42
C LEU A 111 -6.81 7.01 1.16
N GLY A 112 -7.24 5.95 1.80
CA GLY A 112 -8.60 5.41 1.65
C GLY A 112 -9.66 6.42 2.12
N PHE A 113 -9.47 7.03 3.29
CA PHE A 113 -10.38 8.07 3.79
C PHE A 113 -10.33 9.35 2.95
N LEU A 114 -9.18 9.70 2.39
CA LEU A 114 -9.04 10.83 1.49
C LEU A 114 -9.87 10.59 0.21
N VAL A 115 -9.75 9.41 -0.42
CA VAL A 115 -10.55 9.04 -1.61
C VAL A 115 -12.05 9.08 -1.27
N MET A 116 -12.44 8.55 -0.12
CA MET A 116 -13.82 8.58 0.34
C MET A 116 -14.34 10.00 0.60
N GLY A 117 -13.53 10.83 1.25
CA GLY A 117 -13.89 12.23 1.54
C GLY A 117 -14.09 13.06 0.28
N PHE A 118 -13.17 12.93 -0.69
CA PHE A 118 -13.34 13.60 -2.00
C PHE A 118 -14.52 13.04 -2.78
N GLY A 119 -14.76 11.71 -2.74
CA GLY A 119 -15.92 11.09 -3.34
C GLY A 119 -17.23 11.63 -2.76
N LEU A 120 -17.30 11.81 -1.44
CA LEU A 120 -18.46 12.38 -0.76
C LEU A 120 -18.74 13.82 -1.24
N ILE A 121 -17.70 14.64 -1.36
CA ILE A 121 -17.84 16.04 -1.81
C ILE A 121 -18.28 16.11 -3.28
N ALA A 122 -17.76 15.22 -4.13
CA ALA A 122 -18.01 15.24 -5.56
C ALA A 122 -19.35 14.61 -5.97
N ILE A 123 -19.76 13.51 -5.31
CA ILE A 123 -20.99 12.79 -5.59
C ILE A 123 -22.18 13.40 -4.81
N GLY A 124 -21.92 13.95 -3.61
CA GLY A 124 -22.94 14.55 -2.74
C GLY A 124 -23.86 13.53 -2.04
N ILE A 125 -23.60 12.23 -2.18
CA ILE A 125 -24.38 11.14 -1.55
C ILE A 125 -23.47 10.45 -0.53
N PRO A 126 -23.90 10.25 0.73
CA PRO A 126 -23.10 9.52 1.71
C PRO A 126 -23.01 8.03 1.36
N PRO A 127 -21.86 7.37 1.63
CA PRO A 127 -21.71 5.93 1.44
C PRO A 127 -22.66 5.17 2.35
N THR A 128 -23.18 4.07 1.87
CA THR A 128 -23.96 3.13 2.69
C THR A 128 -23.04 2.46 3.73
N ALA A 129 -23.62 1.98 4.84
CA ALA A 129 -22.85 1.27 5.86
C ALA A 129 -22.13 0.03 5.30
N GLU A 130 -22.73 -0.62 4.30
CA GLU A 130 -22.13 -1.77 3.61
C GLU A 130 -20.92 -1.36 2.77
N GLU A 131 -21.00 -0.29 1.99
CA GLU A 131 -19.89 0.23 1.20
C GLU A 131 -18.71 0.66 2.10
N PHE A 132 -19.01 1.35 3.20
CA PHE A 132 -18.01 1.74 4.19
C PHE A 132 -17.28 0.52 4.77
N LEU A 133 -18.01 -0.52 5.19
CA LEU A 133 -17.44 -1.76 5.71
C LEU A 133 -16.55 -2.46 4.66
N ARG A 134 -17.03 -2.60 3.43
CA ARG A 134 -16.27 -3.22 2.33
C ARG A 134 -14.96 -2.48 2.07
N MET A 135 -14.98 -1.15 2.13
CA MET A 135 -13.78 -0.34 1.93
C MET A 135 -12.78 -0.50 3.09
N VAL A 136 -13.25 -0.51 4.35
CA VAL A 136 -12.38 -0.75 5.50
C VAL A 136 -11.76 -2.15 5.42
N PHE A 137 -12.52 -3.18 5.06
CA PHE A 137 -11.99 -4.52 4.85
C PHE A 137 -10.95 -4.57 3.72
N PHE A 138 -11.19 -3.87 2.62
CA PHE A 138 -10.22 -3.76 1.53
C PHE A 138 -8.90 -3.15 2.02
N ILE A 139 -8.94 -2.06 2.79
CA ILE A 139 -7.73 -1.42 3.35
C ILE A 139 -7.00 -2.40 4.28
N ILE A 140 -7.72 -3.11 5.15
CA ILE A 140 -7.12 -4.09 6.06
C ILE A 140 -6.42 -5.21 5.27
N VAL A 141 -7.08 -5.78 4.26
CA VAL A 141 -6.48 -6.81 3.40
C VAL A 141 -5.26 -6.27 2.66
N SER A 142 -5.32 -5.03 2.18
CA SER A 142 -4.18 -4.36 1.54
C SER A 142 -3.00 -4.19 2.49
N ILE A 143 -3.23 -3.86 3.76
CA ILE A 143 -2.17 -3.80 4.78
C ILE A 143 -1.50 -5.16 4.96
N PHE A 144 -2.27 -6.25 5.07
CA PHE A 144 -1.71 -7.60 5.15
C PHE A 144 -0.90 -7.98 3.91
N TYR A 145 -1.38 -7.61 2.73
CA TYR A 145 -0.68 -7.83 1.47
C TYR A 145 0.68 -7.10 1.43
N VAL A 146 0.70 -5.83 1.79
CA VAL A 146 1.95 -5.04 1.84
C VAL A 146 2.87 -5.53 2.97
N ALA A 147 2.31 -5.94 4.11
CA ALA A 147 3.05 -6.51 5.23
C ALA A 147 3.79 -7.81 4.85
N PHE A 148 3.20 -8.63 3.99
CA PHE A 148 3.87 -9.82 3.45
C PHE A 148 5.16 -9.44 2.70
N TRP A 149 5.09 -8.45 1.79
CA TRP A 149 6.25 -7.97 1.04
C TRP A 149 7.28 -7.27 1.93
N LEU A 150 6.83 -6.53 2.94
CA LEU A 150 7.69 -5.94 3.96
C LEU A 150 8.47 -7.02 4.72
N ASN A 151 7.80 -8.07 5.16
CA ASN A 151 8.44 -9.16 5.90
C ASN A 151 9.47 -9.90 5.03
N LEU A 152 9.11 -10.19 3.77
CA LEU A 152 10.03 -10.78 2.79
C LEU A 152 11.28 -9.90 2.59
N SER A 153 11.08 -8.59 2.52
CA SER A 153 12.17 -7.63 2.33
C SER A 153 13.11 -7.55 3.56
N ILE A 154 12.54 -7.55 4.77
CA ILE A 154 13.33 -7.60 6.00
C ILE A 154 14.12 -8.91 6.08
N PHE A 155 13.50 -10.04 5.70
CA PHE A 155 14.19 -11.32 5.63
C PHE A 155 15.41 -11.28 4.71
N PHE A 156 15.29 -10.71 3.51
CA PHE A 156 16.43 -10.54 2.61
C PHE A 156 17.46 -9.52 3.12
N SER A 157 17.02 -8.49 3.86
CA SER A 157 17.94 -7.55 4.53
C SER A 157 18.83 -8.23 5.58
N ILE A 158 18.35 -9.33 6.18
CA ILE A 158 19.16 -10.14 7.10
C ILE A 158 20.11 -11.08 6.33
N GLN A 159 19.63 -11.67 5.25
CA GLN A 159 20.35 -12.69 4.49
C GLN A 159 21.51 -12.09 3.66
N PHE A 160 21.30 -10.91 3.07
CA PHE A 160 22.29 -10.24 2.24
C PHE A 160 23.01 -9.13 3.02
N ARG A 161 24.33 -9.04 2.86
CA ARG A 161 25.15 -8.01 3.51
C ARG A 161 25.01 -6.62 2.86
N GLN A 162 24.51 -6.57 1.62
CA GLN A 162 24.37 -5.31 0.87
C GLN A 162 22.89 -5.01 0.65
N ALA A 163 22.48 -3.79 0.95
CA ALA A 163 21.12 -3.32 0.77
C ALA A 163 20.65 -3.42 -0.71
N ALA A 164 21.56 -3.14 -1.65
CA ALA A 164 21.26 -3.24 -3.08
C ALA A 164 20.90 -4.66 -3.51
N THR A 165 21.63 -5.69 -3.05
CA THR A 165 21.34 -7.09 -3.37
C THR A 165 20.04 -7.56 -2.72
N SER A 166 19.75 -7.10 -1.51
CA SER A 166 18.47 -7.36 -0.84
C SER A 166 17.29 -6.77 -1.65
N ALA A 167 17.39 -5.50 -2.05
CA ALA A 167 16.38 -4.85 -2.86
C ALA A 167 16.17 -5.54 -4.21
N LEU A 168 17.25 -5.87 -4.92
CA LEU A 168 17.19 -6.54 -6.22
C LEU A 168 16.55 -7.93 -6.11
N ALA A 169 16.88 -8.72 -5.09
CA ALA A 169 16.27 -10.03 -4.86
C ALA A 169 14.75 -9.92 -4.62
N CYS A 170 14.31 -8.97 -3.80
CA CYS A 170 12.88 -8.72 -3.56
C CYS A 170 12.15 -8.29 -4.84
N VAL A 171 12.73 -7.34 -5.59
CA VAL A 171 12.15 -6.85 -6.83
C VAL A 171 12.11 -7.95 -7.89
N ALA A 172 13.13 -8.80 -7.98
CA ALA A 172 13.14 -9.93 -8.92
C ALA A 172 12.01 -10.93 -8.61
N ILE A 173 11.79 -11.25 -7.33
CA ILE A 173 10.68 -12.11 -6.93
C ILE A 173 9.35 -11.45 -7.23
N TRP A 174 9.20 -10.17 -6.91
CA TRP A 174 7.98 -9.44 -7.21
C TRP A 174 7.68 -9.40 -8.71
N LEU A 175 8.67 -9.11 -9.54
CA LEU A 175 8.53 -9.13 -11.00
C LEU A 175 8.16 -10.52 -11.51
N PHE A 176 8.79 -11.57 -10.97
CA PHE A 176 8.44 -12.95 -11.32
C PHE A 176 6.95 -13.22 -11.08
N PHE A 177 6.45 -12.92 -9.90
CA PHE A 177 5.02 -13.10 -9.60
C PHE A 177 4.12 -12.17 -10.42
N SER A 178 4.53 -10.93 -10.67
CA SER A 178 3.74 -9.96 -11.45
C SER A 178 3.62 -10.31 -12.93
N VAL A 179 4.64 -10.99 -13.51
CA VAL A 179 4.66 -11.34 -14.94
C VAL A 179 4.02 -12.71 -15.20
N PHE A 180 4.18 -13.67 -14.27
CA PHE A 180 3.71 -15.04 -14.47
C PHE A 180 2.35 -15.34 -13.84
N TYR A 181 1.76 -14.43 -13.11
CA TYR A 181 0.42 -14.54 -12.52
C TYR A 181 -0.54 -13.58 -13.24
#